data_9572fb33f088604682534f5f0e6a8a67
#
_entry.id   9572fb33f088604682534f5f0e6a8a67
#
_cell.length_a   1.000
_cell.length_b   1.000
_cell.length_c   1.000
_cell.angle_alpha   90.00
_cell.angle_beta   90.00
_cell.angle_gamma   90.00
#
_symmetry.space_group_name_H-M   'P 1'
#
loop_
_entity.id
_entity.type
_entity.pdbx_description
1 polymer ?
#
loop_
_entity_poly.entity_id
_entity_poly.type
_entity_poly.pdbx_seq_one_letter_code
_entity_poly.pdbx_strand_id
1 'polypeptide(L)'
;MARRLDAPWILDTDTTVKPLYGHQEGAVVSYNPRKPGRPSHSDHTDLMAGTRLVMGVEVRAGSEHTQHRRRQALDDLPPEKKPQRVRGDSAFGNDPLMKALEERRQPYLFKLKLSKNVKRHISRLFRQSGWTDAGQGWEGMDGDLALAGWERQRRVVVIRRALTGEVMMTGEDDGQHVLAFIEADKKAGKGITGYEYAVLVTNTDYEILSLGQLYRDRADAENAFDELKNPWG
;
A
#
# COMPACT_ATOMS: atom_id res chain seq x y z
N MET A 1 -23.82 9.97 11.47
CA MET A 1 -22.56 9.81 10.69
C MET A 1 -22.05 11.16 10.15
N ALA A 2 -22.87 11.98 9.52
CA ALA A 2 -22.45 13.24 8.89
C ALA A 2 -21.70 14.24 9.80
N ARG A 3 -22.05 14.36 11.08
CA ARG A 3 -21.39 15.30 12.02
C ARG A 3 -19.93 14.97 12.37
N ARG A 4 -19.47 13.72 12.14
CA ARG A 4 -18.08 13.32 12.42
C ARG A 4 -17.13 13.56 11.24
N LEU A 5 -17.66 13.95 10.08
CA LEU A 5 -16.90 14.26 8.88
C LEU A 5 -16.59 15.76 8.72
N ASP A 6 -16.81 16.57 9.76
CA ASP A 6 -16.58 18.01 9.73
C ASP A 6 -15.10 18.37 9.99
N ALA A 7 -14.32 17.44 10.53
CA ALA A 7 -12.87 17.56 10.68
C ALA A 7 -12.13 16.86 9.53
N PRO A 8 -10.90 17.28 9.20
CA PRO A 8 -10.07 16.59 8.23
C PRO A 8 -9.88 15.12 8.63
N TRP A 9 -10.13 14.20 7.71
CA TRP A 9 -10.00 12.77 7.94
C TRP A 9 -9.32 12.06 6.78
N ILE A 10 -8.80 10.88 7.04
CA ILE A 10 -8.10 10.05 6.06
C ILE A 10 -8.90 8.77 5.86
N LEU A 11 -9.04 8.35 4.60
CA LEU A 11 -9.63 7.08 4.24
C LEU A 11 -8.55 6.03 4.06
N ASP A 12 -8.58 5.01 4.89
CA ASP A 12 -7.78 3.81 4.70
C ASP A 12 -8.59 2.75 3.96
N THR A 13 -7.99 2.17 2.93
CA THR A 13 -8.62 1.15 2.11
C THR A 13 -7.79 -0.13 2.10
N ASP A 14 -8.46 -1.27 2.15
CA ASP A 14 -7.85 -2.59 2.12
C ASP A 14 -8.64 -3.56 1.26
N THR A 15 -7.97 -4.61 0.80
CA THR A 15 -8.60 -5.69 0.06
C THR A 15 -8.17 -7.03 0.63
N THR A 16 -9.15 -7.86 0.95
CA THR A 16 -8.91 -9.19 1.48
C THR A 16 -9.49 -10.24 0.55
N VAL A 17 -8.69 -11.24 0.19
CA VAL A 17 -9.16 -12.40 -0.55
C VAL A 17 -9.59 -13.48 0.45
N LYS A 18 -10.88 -13.83 0.47
CA LYS A 18 -11.43 -14.90 1.30
C LYS A 18 -11.66 -16.17 0.49
N PRO A 19 -10.91 -17.25 0.74
CA PRO A 19 -11.18 -18.54 0.11
C PRO A 19 -12.50 -19.10 0.63
N LEU A 20 -13.29 -19.67 -0.27
CA LEU A 20 -14.60 -20.21 0.04
C LEU A 20 -14.60 -21.73 0.00
N TYR A 21 -15.36 -22.32 0.91
CA TYR A 21 -15.55 -23.76 1.04
C TYR A 21 -17.02 -24.09 0.75
N GLY A 22 -17.34 -24.25 -0.53
CA GLY A 22 -18.71 -24.52 -0.98
C GLY A 22 -19.07 -23.77 -2.24
N HIS A 23 -20.32 -23.91 -2.66
CA HIS A 23 -20.89 -23.25 -3.85
C HIS A 23 -21.59 -21.97 -3.41
N GLN A 24 -20.87 -20.86 -3.40
CA GLN A 24 -21.44 -19.54 -3.10
C GLN A 24 -21.53 -18.72 -4.39
N GLU A 25 -22.60 -17.93 -4.51
CA GLU A 25 -22.81 -17.05 -5.66
C GLU A 25 -21.66 -16.05 -5.80
N GLY A 26 -21.18 -15.84 -7.03
CA GLY A 26 -20.07 -14.94 -7.30
C GLY A 26 -18.68 -15.46 -6.90
N ALA A 27 -18.58 -16.66 -6.33
CA ALA A 27 -17.29 -17.27 -6.04
C ALA A 27 -16.60 -17.74 -7.32
N VAL A 28 -15.39 -17.22 -7.58
CA VAL A 28 -14.61 -17.61 -8.76
C VAL A 28 -13.20 -18.01 -8.35
N VAL A 29 -12.62 -18.94 -9.12
CA VAL A 29 -11.19 -19.29 -8.98
C VAL A 29 -10.36 -18.13 -9.50
N SER A 30 -9.56 -17.51 -8.63
CA SER A 30 -8.71 -16.39 -8.98
C SER A 30 -7.37 -16.47 -8.22
N TYR A 31 -6.59 -15.39 -8.31
CA TYR A 31 -5.33 -15.28 -7.56
C TYR A 31 -5.60 -15.37 -6.06
N ASN A 32 -5.21 -16.50 -5.47
CA ASN A 32 -5.26 -16.74 -4.03
C ASN A 32 -3.94 -17.37 -3.60
N PRO A 33 -2.99 -16.58 -3.07
CA PRO A 33 -1.67 -17.09 -2.71
C PRO A 33 -1.72 -18.10 -1.56
N ARG A 34 -2.69 -17.98 -0.65
CA ARG A 34 -2.83 -18.89 0.50
C ARG A 34 -3.43 -20.25 0.11
N LYS A 35 -4.36 -20.27 -0.87
CA LYS A 35 -5.03 -21.51 -1.33
C LYS A 35 -5.26 -21.45 -2.85
N PRO A 36 -4.23 -21.69 -3.66
CA PRO A 36 -4.34 -21.69 -5.12
C PRO A 36 -5.42 -22.65 -5.61
N GLY A 37 -6.17 -22.23 -6.64
CA GLY A 37 -7.22 -23.05 -7.26
C GLY A 37 -8.55 -23.10 -6.51
N ARG A 38 -8.68 -22.43 -5.35
CA ARG A 38 -9.98 -22.33 -4.67
C ARG A 38 -10.77 -21.12 -5.12
N PRO A 39 -12.12 -21.26 -5.25
CA PRO A 39 -12.99 -20.10 -5.41
C PRO A 39 -12.83 -19.13 -4.24
N SER A 40 -12.93 -17.86 -4.53
CA SER A 40 -12.78 -16.80 -3.51
C SER A 40 -13.67 -15.61 -3.79
N HIS A 41 -13.93 -14.84 -2.74
CA HIS A 41 -14.41 -13.46 -2.84
C HIS A 41 -13.28 -12.49 -2.53
N SER A 42 -13.41 -11.28 -3.05
CA SER A 42 -12.56 -10.14 -2.74
C SER A 42 -13.36 -9.12 -1.94
N ASP A 43 -13.04 -8.97 -0.67
CA ASP A 43 -13.69 -8.03 0.24
C ASP A 43 -12.89 -6.73 0.23
N HIS A 44 -13.53 -5.65 -0.20
CA HIS A 44 -12.97 -4.31 -0.16
C HIS A 44 -13.54 -3.56 1.04
N THR A 45 -12.67 -3.13 1.94
CA THR A 45 -13.07 -2.43 3.16
C THR A 45 -12.48 -1.04 3.20
N ASP A 46 -13.29 -0.05 3.55
CA ASP A 46 -12.90 1.33 3.76
C ASP A 46 -13.09 1.71 5.24
N LEU A 47 -12.04 2.25 5.85
CA LEU A 47 -12.02 2.71 7.24
C LEU A 47 -11.67 4.20 7.31
N MET A 48 -12.26 4.89 8.28
CA MET A 48 -11.77 6.19 8.72
C MET A 48 -10.57 5.99 9.64
N ALA A 49 -9.41 6.50 9.22
CA ALA A 49 -8.17 6.38 9.98
C ALA A 49 -8.33 6.90 11.42
N GLY A 50 -7.69 6.22 12.37
CA GLY A 50 -7.67 6.60 13.79
C GLY A 50 -8.99 6.45 14.55
N THR A 51 -10.07 6.03 13.90
CA THR A 51 -11.39 5.89 14.55
C THR A 51 -11.96 4.48 14.50
N ARG A 52 -11.39 3.59 13.69
CA ARG A 52 -11.89 2.23 13.38
C ARG A 52 -13.33 2.21 12.84
N LEU A 53 -13.85 3.34 12.37
CA LEU A 53 -15.17 3.39 11.75
C LEU A 53 -15.11 2.84 10.34
N VAL A 54 -15.91 1.80 10.09
CA VAL A 54 -16.11 1.24 8.77
C VAL A 54 -17.00 2.19 7.97
N MET A 55 -16.46 2.72 6.87
CA MET A 55 -17.17 3.60 5.94
C MET A 55 -17.92 2.82 4.87
N GLY A 56 -17.39 1.66 4.51
CA GLY A 56 -17.99 0.78 3.52
C GLY A 56 -17.31 -0.57 3.45
N VAL A 57 -18.08 -1.58 3.11
CA VAL A 57 -17.59 -2.92 2.77
C VAL A 57 -18.24 -3.33 1.47
N GLU A 58 -17.45 -3.81 0.53
CA GLU A 58 -17.92 -4.30 -0.76
C GLU A 58 -17.36 -5.69 -1.00
N VAL A 59 -18.24 -6.68 -1.15
CA VAL A 59 -17.87 -8.06 -1.47
C VAL A 59 -18.02 -8.26 -2.97
N ARG A 60 -16.97 -8.75 -3.63
CA ARG A 60 -16.94 -8.99 -5.06
C ARG A 60 -16.43 -10.38 -5.41
N ALA A 61 -16.62 -10.77 -6.66
CA ALA A 61 -15.99 -11.98 -7.18
C ALA A 61 -14.47 -11.89 -7.04
N GLY A 62 -13.83 -12.99 -6.68
CA GLY A 62 -12.39 -13.01 -6.42
C GLY A 62 -11.50 -12.59 -7.60
N SER A 63 -12.03 -12.59 -8.83
CA SER A 63 -11.34 -12.11 -10.04
C SER A 63 -11.43 -10.60 -10.26
N GLU A 64 -12.26 -9.90 -9.50
CA GLU A 64 -12.40 -8.45 -9.66
C GLU A 64 -11.27 -7.72 -8.93
N HIS A 65 -10.53 -6.93 -9.70
CA HIS A 65 -9.41 -6.15 -9.20
C HIS A 65 -9.85 -4.79 -8.64
N THR A 66 -9.06 -4.23 -7.74
CA THR A 66 -9.24 -2.90 -7.14
C THR A 66 -9.38 -1.76 -8.15
N GLN A 67 -8.88 -1.96 -9.38
CA GLN A 67 -8.95 -0.95 -10.45
C GLN A 67 -10.39 -0.61 -10.89
N HIS A 68 -11.33 -1.54 -10.76
CA HIS A 68 -12.73 -1.35 -11.12
C HIS A 68 -13.60 -0.90 -9.96
N ARG A 69 -12.99 -0.60 -8.83
CA ARG A 69 -13.71 -0.19 -7.64
C ARG A 69 -14.41 1.13 -7.85
N ARG A 70 -15.74 1.09 -7.89
CA ARG A 70 -16.56 2.29 -7.77
C ARG A 70 -16.56 2.74 -6.31
N ARG A 71 -16.00 3.92 -6.06
CA ARG A 71 -16.07 4.57 -4.75
C ARG A 71 -17.31 5.45 -4.64
N GLN A 72 -18.47 4.87 -4.96
CA GLN A 72 -19.73 5.60 -4.99
C GLN A 72 -19.99 6.31 -3.65
N ALA A 73 -19.69 5.64 -2.53
CA ALA A 73 -19.83 6.24 -1.22
C ALA A 73 -18.98 7.51 -1.01
N LEU A 74 -17.83 7.65 -1.70
CA LEU A 74 -17.03 8.87 -1.69
C LEU A 74 -17.52 9.91 -2.67
N ASP A 75 -18.06 9.46 -3.80
CA ASP A 75 -18.60 10.35 -4.82
C ASP A 75 -19.86 11.06 -4.32
N ASP A 76 -20.64 10.39 -3.49
CA ASP A 76 -21.87 10.90 -2.89
C ASP A 76 -21.62 11.88 -1.72
N LEU A 77 -20.38 11.99 -1.23
CA LEU A 77 -20.05 12.95 -0.19
C LEU A 77 -19.92 14.36 -0.75
N PRO A 78 -20.49 15.36 -0.07
CA PRO A 78 -20.26 16.76 -0.40
C PRO A 78 -18.75 17.09 -0.35
N PRO A 79 -18.26 18.03 -1.17
CA PRO A 79 -16.82 18.35 -1.26
C PRO A 79 -16.14 18.59 0.08
N GLU A 80 -16.79 19.30 0.99
CA GLU A 80 -16.27 19.63 2.32
C GLU A 80 -16.20 18.44 3.28
N LYS A 81 -16.84 17.32 2.92
CA LYS A 81 -16.85 16.08 3.72
C LYS A 81 -16.00 14.97 3.10
N LYS A 82 -15.35 15.24 1.98
CA LYS A 82 -14.45 14.27 1.36
C LYS A 82 -13.22 14.05 2.23
N PRO A 83 -12.61 12.84 2.18
CA PRO A 83 -11.37 12.61 2.90
C PRO A 83 -10.26 13.53 2.39
N GLN A 84 -9.47 14.04 3.30
CA GLN A 84 -8.28 14.82 2.95
C GLN A 84 -7.32 13.98 2.10
N ARG A 85 -7.31 12.66 2.30
CA ARG A 85 -6.45 11.72 1.60
C ARG A 85 -7.00 10.31 1.62
N VAL A 86 -6.63 9.55 0.58
CA VAL A 86 -6.86 8.10 0.50
C VAL A 86 -5.53 7.38 0.68
N ARG A 87 -5.45 6.39 1.57
CA ARG A 87 -4.30 5.51 1.73
C ARG A 87 -4.66 4.07 1.40
N GLY A 88 -3.71 3.32 0.90
CA GLY A 88 -3.90 1.90 0.59
C GLY A 88 -2.58 1.15 0.47
N ASP A 89 -2.68 -0.16 0.45
CA ASP A 89 -1.55 -1.06 0.24
C ASP A 89 -1.15 -1.17 -1.23
N SER A 90 -0.32 -2.16 -1.54
CA SER A 90 0.20 -2.37 -2.89
C SER A 90 -0.84 -2.80 -3.93
N ALA A 91 -2.04 -3.21 -3.54
CA ALA A 91 -3.14 -3.50 -4.45
C ALA A 91 -3.74 -2.23 -5.09
N PHE A 92 -3.57 -1.08 -4.43
CA PHE A 92 -4.15 0.20 -4.84
C PHE A 92 -3.21 1.06 -5.70
N GLY A 93 -1.92 0.75 -5.73
CA GLY A 93 -0.93 1.45 -6.56
C GLY A 93 -1.02 1.11 -8.05
N ASN A 94 -2.22 1.10 -8.63
CA ASN A 94 -2.49 0.80 -10.03
C ASN A 94 -2.95 2.05 -10.81
N ASP A 95 -2.64 2.10 -12.11
CA ASP A 95 -2.87 3.28 -12.94
C ASP A 95 -4.33 3.71 -13.02
N PRO A 96 -5.31 2.83 -13.30
CA PRO A 96 -6.71 3.23 -13.41
C PRO A 96 -7.26 3.90 -12.16
N LEU A 97 -6.90 3.40 -10.97
CA LEU A 97 -7.35 3.99 -9.71
C LEU A 97 -6.67 5.32 -9.44
N MET A 98 -5.35 5.40 -9.62
CA MET A 98 -4.61 6.65 -9.43
C MET A 98 -5.10 7.74 -10.37
N LYS A 99 -5.30 7.42 -11.66
CA LYS A 99 -5.86 8.34 -12.65
C LYS A 99 -7.24 8.86 -12.23
N ALA A 100 -8.15 7.98 -11.81
CA ALA A 100 -9.47 8.37 -11.36
C ALA A 100 -9.45 9.29 -10.12
N LEU A 101 -8.50 9.10 -9.20
CA LEU A 101 -8.31 9.99 -8.05
C LEU A 101 -7.71 11.34 -8.47
N GLU A 102 -6.77 11.34 -9.41
CA GLU A 102 -6.14 12.53 -9.96
C GLU A 102 -7.14 13.42 -10.71
N GLU A 103 -8.00 12.83 -11.53
CA GLU A 103 -9.10 13.52 -12.21
C GLU A 103 -10.06 14.20 -11.23
N ARG A 104 -10.28 13.60 -10.06
CA ARG A 104 -11.09 14.15 -8.98
C ARG A 104 -10.32 15.11 -8.06
N ARG A 105 -9.04 15.36 -8.32
CA ARG A 105 -8.13 16.11 -7.44
C ARG A 105 -8.10 15.56 -6.01
N GLN A 106 -8.30 14.25 -5.86
CA GLN A 106 -8.28 13.57 -4.58
C GLN A 106 -6.84 13.16 -4.24
N PRO A 107 -6.25 13.66 -3.14
CA PRO A 107 -4.93 13.23 -2.68
C PRO A 107 -4.90 11.75 -2.31
N TYR A 108 -3.81 11.08 -2.65
CA TYR A 108 -3.59 9.68 -2.28
C TYR A 108 -2.15 9.38 -1.87
N LEU A 109 -1.99 8.30 -1.12
CA LEU A 109 -0.71 7.70 -0.76
C LEU A 109 -0.86 6.17 -0.81
N PHE A 110 -0.20 5.52 -1.76
CA PHE A 110 -0.24 4.07 -1.91
C PHE A 110 1.15 3.47 -1.84
N LYS A 111 1.27 2.28 -1.22
CA LYS A 111 2.47 1.46 -1.33
C LYS A 111 2.52 0.83 -2.72
N LEU A 112 3.71 0.73 -3.30
CA LEU A 112 3.91 -0.03 -4.54
C LEU A 112 4.40 -1.43 -4.26
N LYS A 113 3.93 -2.40 -5.05
CA LYS A 113 4.49 -3.74 -5.06
C LYS A 113 5.94 -3.69 -5.54
N LEU A 114 6.85 -4.35 -4.84
CA LEU A 114 8.28 -4.41 -5.18
C LEU A 114 8.53 -5.29 -6.43
N SER A 115 7.95 -4.87 -7.55
CA SER A 115 8.16 -5.49 -8.85
C SER A 115 9.61 -5.31 -9.33
N LYS A 116 10.01 -6.06 -10.37
CA LYS A 116 11.37 -5.97 -10.95
C LYS A 116 11.77 -4.52 -11.32
N ASN A 117 10.83 -3.74 -11.86
CA ASN A 117 11.10 -2.35 -12.24
C ASN A 117 11.21 -1.43 -11.02
N VAL A 118 10.38 -1.62 -9.99
CA VAL A 118 10.48 -0.90 -8.72
C VAL A 118 11.79 -1.24 -8.01
N LYS A 119 12.19 -2.50 -7.96
CA LYS A 119 13.49 -2.92 -7.41
C LYS A 119 14.66 -2.29 -8.16
N ARG A 120 14.60 -2.20 -9.50
CA ARG A 120 15.63 -1.51 -10.30
C ARG A 120 15.69 -0.01 -9.97
N HIS A 121 14.57 0.63 -9.72
CA HIS A 121 14.54 2.04 -9.30
C HIS A 121 15.21 2.23 -7.93
N ILE A 122 14.91 1.38 -6.95
CA ILE A 122 15.59 1.37 -5.63
C ILE A 122 17.09 1.21 -5.83
N SER A 123 17.54 0.25 -6.66
CA SER A 123 18.96 0.01 -6.94
C SER A 123 19.68 1.23 -7.50
N ARG A 124 18.99 2.02 -8.32
CA ARG A 124 19.53 3.26 -8.87
C ARG A 124 19.71 4.32 -7.80
N LEU A 125 18.74 4.45 -6.88
CA LEU A 125 18.76 5.44 -5.81
C LEU A 125 19.70 5.06 -4.67
N PHE A 126 19.92 3.77 -4.45
CA PHE A 126 20.66 3.25 -3.29
C PHE A 126 22.05 3.90 -3.09
N ARG A 127 22.75 4.15 -4.20
CA ARG A 127 24.12 4.73 -4.20
C ARG A 127 24.15 6.25 -4.27
N GLN A 128 22.98 6.88 -4.36
CA GLN A 128 22.92 8.34 -4.42
C GLN A 128 23.01 8.94 -3.01
N SER A 129 23.61 10.10 -2.92
CA SER A 129 23.50 11.00 -1.77
C SER A 129 22.14 11.71 -1.81
N GLY A 130 21.65 12.16 -0.65
CA GLY A 130 20.38 12.92 -0.60
C GLY A 130 19.23 12.17 0.08
N TRP A 131 19.54 11.07 0.76
CA TRP A 131 18.58 10.46 1.68
C TRP A 131 18.33 11.41 2.84
N THR A 132 17.06 11.70 3.11
CA THR A 132 16.60 12.59 4.16
C THR A 132 15.85 11.82 5.23
N ASP A 133 15.77 12.38 6.43
CA ASP A 133 15.03 11.77 7.52
C ASP A 133 13.56 11.60 7.15
N ALA A 134 13.04 10.38 7.33
CA ALA A 134 11.63 10.03 7.19
C ALA A 134 10.98 9.66 8.53
N GLY A 135 11.70 9.89 9.64
CA GLY A 135 11.27 9.64 11.02
C GLY A 135 11.43 8.18 11.47
N GLN A 136 11.61 7.99 12.77
CA GLN A 136 11.71 6.68 13.43
C GLN A 136 12.79 5.76 12.83
N GLY A 137 13.95 6.33 12.47
CA GLY A 137 15.08 5.58 11.88
C GLY A 137 14.88 5.19 10.41
N TRP A 138 13.86 5.72 9.77
CA TRP A 138 13.70 5.65 8.32
C TRP A 138 14.35 6.84 7.63
N GLU A 139 14.90 6.57 6.46
CA GLU A 139 15.38 7.58 5.52
C GLU A 139 14.55 7.50 4.24
N GLY A 140 14.36 8.61 3.57
CA GLY A 140 13.60 8.67 2.34
C GLY A 140 14.30 9.43 1.23
N MET A 141 13.96 9.10 0.00
CA MET A 141 14.42 9.79 -1.20
C MET A 141 13.28 9.94 -2.20
N ASP A 142 13.11 11.16 -2.70
CA ASP A 142 12.17 11.45 -3.77
C ASP A 142 12.67 10.92 -5.11
N GLY A 143 11.73 10.57 -5.96
CA GLY A 143 11.99 10.19 -7.33
C GLY A 143 10.72 10.18 -8.15
N ASP A 144 10.91 9.97 -9.43
CA ASP A 144 9.83 9.82 -10.38
C ASP A 144 9.91 8.45 -11.04
N LEU A 145 8.77 7.82 -11.20
CA LEU A 145 8.67 6.49 -11.78
C LEU A 145 7.55 6.41 -12.81
N ALA A 146 7.85 5.76 -13.93
CA ALA A 146 6.88 5.31 -14.90
C ALA A 146 6.97 3.79 -14.99
N LEU A 147 5.90 3.09 -14.64
CA LEU A 147 5.81 1.64 -14.77
C LEU A 147 5.09 1.26 -16.06
N ALA A 148 5.37 0.07 -16.57
CA ALA A 148 4.60 -0.49 -17.68
C ALA A 148 3.12 -0.54 -17.29
N GLY A 149 2.26 0.01 -18.15
CA GLY A 149 0.82 0.15 -17.89
C GLY A 149 0.42 1.45 -17.18
N TRP A 150 1.37 2.32 -16.85
CA TRP A 150 1.07 3.68 -16.41
C TRP A 150 1.03 4.63 -17.60
N GLU A 151 -0.01 5.45 -17.67
CA GLU A 151 -0.13 6.47 -18.73
C GLU A 151 0.87 7.64 -18.57
N ARG A 152 1.34 7.85 -17.33
CA ARG A 152 2.26 8.95 -17.01
C ARG A 152 3.21 8.59 -15.88
N GLN A 153 4.27 9.37 -15.81
CA GLN A 153 5.19 9.38 -14.68
C GLN A 153 4.52 9.97 -13.45
N ARG A 154 4.81 9.40 -12.27
CA ARG A 154 4.31 9.86 -10.97
C ARG A 154 5.42 9.98 -9.96
N ARG A 155 5.25 10.90 -9.04
CA ARG A 155 6.12 11.04 -7.89
C ARG A 155 6.08 9.78 -7.05
N VAL A 156 7.25 9.27 -6.71
CA VAL A 156 7.44 8.18 -5.76
C VAL A 156 8.43 8.58 -4.69
N VAL A 157 8.21 8.11 -3.48
CA VAL A 157 9.16 8.23 -2.38
C VAL A 157 9.61 6.84 -1.99
N VAL A 158 10.92 6.58 -2.13
CA VAL A 158 11.53 5.36 -1.61
C VAL A 158 11.92 5.63 -0.17
N ILE A 159 11.39 4.86 0.76
CA ILE A 159 11.83 4.89 2.16
C ILE A 159 12.56 3.62 2.51
N ARG A 160 13.59 3.74 3.36
CA ARG A 160 14.39 2.61 3.83
C ARG A 160 14.72 2.74 5.32
N ARG A 161 14.92 1.61 5.96
CA ARG A 161 15.41 1.53 7.34
C ARG A 161 16.48 0.45 7.43
N ALA A 162 17.59 0.76 8.11
CA ALA A 162 18.62 -0.22 8.37
C ALA A 162 18.08 -1.33 9.28
N LEU A 163 18.35 -2.59 8.92
CA LEU A 163 18.02 -3.74 9.74
C LEU A 163 19.13 -3.96 10.76
N THR A 164 18.77 -3.99 12.04
CA THR A 164 19.67 -4.31 13.14
C THR A 164 19.52 -5.78 13.49
N GLY A 165 20.61 -6.56 13.45
CA GLY A 165 20.63 -7.99 13.78
C GLY A 165 21.05 -8.89 12.63
N GLU A 166 21.19 -10.21 12.91
CA GLU A 166 21.37 -11.20 11.86
C GLU A 166 20.11 -11.28 10.99
N VAL A 167 20.25 -10.91 9.74
CA VAL A 167 19.18 -11.04 8.77
C VAL A 167 19.04 -12.52 8.42
N MET A 168 18.16 -13.22 9.10
CA MET A 168 17.76 -14.56 8.67
C MET A 168 16.92 -14.40 7.39
N MET A 169 17.47 -14.89 6.29
CA MET A 169 16.75 -15.03 5.02
C MET A 169 15.69 -16.12 5.17
N THR A 170 14.57 -15.81 5.81
CA THR A 170 13.39 -16.69 5.71
C THR A 170 12.75 -16.42 4.36
N GLY A 171 12.79 -17.45 3.51
CA GLY A 171 12.06 -17.42 2.25
C GLY A 171 10.57 -17.31 2.52
N GLU A 172 9.91 -16.58 1.66
CA GLU A 172 8.47 -16.46 1.49
C GLU A 172 7.71 -15.66 2.55
N ASP A 173 7.41 -14.44 2.11
CA ASP A 173 6.12 -13.79 2.18
C ASP A 173 5.66 -13.19 3.51
N ASP A 174 5.92 -11.89 3.65
CA ASP A 174 5.02 -10.94 4.30
C ASP A 174 5.20 -9.50 3.79
N GLY A 175 5.57 -9.31 2.52
CA GLY A 175 5.65 -7.98 1.89
C GLY A 175 6.87 -7.13 2.28
N GLN A 176 7.72 -7.60 3.17
CA GLN A 176 9.01 -7.00 3.52
C GLN A 176 10.12 -7.72 2.73
N HIS A 177 10.39 -7.26 1.52
CA HIS A 177 11.49 -7.80 0.75
C HIS A 177 12.80 -7.12 1.14
N VAL A 178 13.65 -7.86 1.85
CA VAL A 178 15.07 -7.56 1.93
C VAL A 178 15.64 -7.71 0.53
N LEU A 179 16.00 -6.59 -0.09
CA LEU A 179 16.56 -6.64 -1.44
C LEU A 179 17.99 -7.20 -1.40
N ALA A 180 18.31 -8.04 -2.36
CA ALA A 180 19.57 -8.81 -2.49
C ALA A 180 20.84 -7.96 -2.73
N PHE A 181 20.89 -6.71 -2.26
CA PHE A 181 22.14 -5.93 -2.16
C PHE A 181 23.13 -6.54 -1.18
N ILE A 182 22.62 -7.35 -0.24
CA ILE A 182 23.38 -8.19 0.67
C ILE A 182 24.41 -9.05 -0.06
N GLU A 183 24.14 -9.56 -1.27
CA GLU A 183 25.08 -10.40 -1.99
C GLU A 183 26.30 -9.64 -2.53
N ALA A 184 26.13 -8.39 -2.94
CA ALA A 184 27.24 -7.58 -3.45
C ALA A 184 28.19 -7.14 -2.32
N ASP A 185 27.65 -6.83 -1.13
CA ASP A 185 28.44 -6.43 0.02
C ASP A 185 29.09 -7.63 0.73
N LYS A 186 28.49 -8.82 0.70
CA LYS A 186 29.11 -10.08 1.12
C LYS A 186 30.39 -10.37 0.35
N LYS A 187 30.39 -10.16 -0.97
CA LYS A 187 31.59 -10.34 -1.81
C LYS A 187 32.69 -9.30 -1.52
N ALA A 188 32.33 -8.15 -0.98
CA ALA A 188 33.27 -7.07 -0.68
C ALA A 188 33.86 -7.10 0.75
N GLY A 189 33.48 -8.09 1.58
CA GLY A 189 34.02 -8.24 2.96
C GLY A 189 33.59 -7.12 3.92
N LYS A 190 32.60 -6.31 3.55
CA LYS A 190 31.99 -5.30 4.41
C LYS A 190 30.87 -5.91 5.22
N GLY A 191 30.76 -5.50 6.50
CA GLY A 191 29.65 -5.92 7.36
C GLY A 191 28.31 -5.69 6.65
N ILE A 192 27.42 -6.71 6.66
CA ILE A 192 26.17 -6.68 5.92
C ILE A 192 25.24 -5.70 6.61
N THR A 193 24.99 -4.55 5.98
CA THR A 193 23.90 -3.67 6.37
C THR A 193 22.73 -3.93 5.42
N GLY A 194 21.78 -4.76 5.87
CA GLY A 194 20.53 -4.95 5.16
C GLY A 194 19.60 -3.74 5.38
N TYR A 195 18.76 -3.45 4.40
CA TYR A 195 17.72 -2.44 4.52
C TYR A 195 16.35 -3.05 4.20
N GLU A 196 15.38 -2.68 5.00
CA GLU A 196 13.98 -2.79 4.65
C GLU A 196 13.59 -1.61 3.75
N TYR A 197 12.75 -1.85 2.75
CA TYR A 197 12.32 -0.82 1.80
C TYR A 197 10.80 -0.78 1.66
N ALA A 198 10.26 0.41 1.52
CA ALA A 198 8.93 0.62 0.96
C ALA A 198 9.00 1.71 -0.12
N VAL A 199 8.20 1.58 -1.15
CA VAL A 199 8.06 2.58 -2.21
C VAL A 199 6.63 3.08 -2.19
N LEU A 200 6.48 4.37 -2.01
CA LEU A 200 5.22 5.07 -1.90
C LEU A 200 4.98 5.88 -3.16
N VAL A 201 3.79 5.83 -3.73
CA VAL A 201 3.35 6.68 -4.84
C VAL A 201 2.30 7.66 -4.35
N THR A 202 2.41 8.91 -4.77
CA THR A 202 1.51 9.98 -4.33
C THR A 202 1.35 11.06 -5.41
N ASN A 203 0.24 11.79 -5.35
CA ASN A 203 0.00 13.01 -6.15
C ASN A 203 0.11 14.29 -5.30
N THR A 204 0.68 14.20 -4.08
CA THR A 204 0.90 15.36 -3.20
C THR A 204 2.35 15.80 -3.23
N ASP A 205 2.60 17.03 -2.85
CA ASP A 205 3.93 17.67 -2.73
C ASP A 205 4.51 17.62 -1.30
N TYR A 206 3.91 16.82 -0.42
CA TYR A 206 4.32 16.72 0.98
C TYR A 206 5.78 16.27 1.12
N GLU A 207 6.42 16.79 2.17
CA GLU A 207 7.78 16.42 2.56
C GLU A 207 7.90 14.93 2.88
N ILE A 208 9.07 14.36 2.67
CA ILE A 208 9.38 12.94 2.91
C ILE A 208 9.05 12.53 4.34
N LEU A 209 9.38 13.37 5.33
CA LEU A 209 9.07 13.11 6.75
C LEU A 209 7.57 12.90 6.97
N SER A 210 6.74 13.78 6.40
CA SER A 210 5.28 13.68 6.48
C SER A 210 4.74 12.43 5.80
N LEU A 211 5.27 12.10 4.61
CA LEU A 211 4.86 10.89 3.88
C LEU A 211 5.29 9.61 4.61
N GLY A 212 6.48 9.60 5.19
CA GLY A 212 6.97 8.50 6.02
C GLY A 212 6.09 8.28 7.26
N GLN A 213 5.69 9.35 7.94
CA GLN A 213 4.78 9.27 9.08
C GLN A 213 3.40 8.75 8.65
N LEU A 214 2.82 9.32 7.59
CA LEU A 214 1.53 8.87 7.05
C LEU A 214 1.52 7.39 6.64
N TYR A 215 2.65 6.90 6.13
CA TYR A 215 2.79 5.48 5.81
C TYR A 215 2.77 4.60 7.08
N ARG A 216 3.50 5.00 8.12
CA ARG A 216 3.55 4.26 9.40
C ARG A 216 2.24 4.29 10.15
N ASP A 217 1.55 5.43 10.16
CA ASP A 217 0.24 5.57 10.81
C ASP A 217 -0.83 4.64 10.22
N ARG A 218 -0.57 4.06 9.04
CA ARG A 218 -1.45 3.04 8.46
C ARG A 218 -1.38 1.71 9.20
N ALA A 219 -0.34 1.45 10.00
CA ALA A 219 -0.25 0.22 10.80
C ALA A 219 -1.45 0.05 11.75
N ASP A 220 -2.00 1.13 12.29
CA ASP A 220 -3.23 1.08 13.11
C ASP A 220 -4.44 0.60 12.29
N ALA A 221 -4.52 0.99 11.01
CA ALA A 221 -5.56 0.51 10.12
C ALA A 221 -5.38 -0.98 9.78
N GLU A 222 -4.14 -1.45 9.62
CA GLU A 222 -3.86 -2.88 9.39
C GLU A 222 -4.35 -3.72 10.57
N ASN A 223 -4.10 -3.31 11.81
CA ASN A 223 -4.64 -3.96 13.00
C ASN A 223 -6.18 -3.96 13.01
N ALA A 224 -6.81 -2.84 12.67
CA ALA A 224 -8.26 -2.74 12.58
C ALA A 224 -8.86 -3.63 11.47
N PHE A 225 -8.19 -3.73 10.32
CA PHE A 225 -8.57 -4.64 9.25
C PHE A 225 -8.42 -6.10 9.68
N ASP A 226 -7.36 -6.45 10.41
CA ASP A 226 -7.16 -7.81 10.93
C ASP A 226 -8.23 -8.18 11.96
N GLU A 227 -8.61 -7.27 12.84
CA GLU A 227 -9.74 -7.47 13.76
C GLU A 227 -11.06 -7.72 13.02
N LEU A 228 -11.31 -7.01 11.90
CA LEU A 228 -12.50 -7.22 11.07
C LEU A 228 -12.47 -8.54 10.30
N LYS A 229 -11.27 -8.99 9.93
CA LYS A 229 -11.09 -10.24 9.17
C LYS A 229 -11.22 -11.49 10.03
N ASN A 230 -10.81 -11.39 11.31
CA ASN A 230 -10.69 -12.52 12.22
C ASN A 230 -11.53 -12.35 13.51
N PRO A 231 -12.78 -11.83 13.48
CA PRO A 231 -13.55 -11.55 14.68
C PRO A 231 -13.99 -12.81 15.45
N TRP A 232 -13.90 -13.98 14.82
CA TRP A 232 -14.43 -15.25 15.31
C TRP A 232 -13.53 -16.44 14.91
N GLY A 233 -12.20 -16.28 15.02
CA GLY A 233 -11.19 -17.30 14.69
C GLY A 233 -11.26 -18.53 15.55
#